data_6400f9696aa5dbdb40a5f97c3c749a25
#
_entry.id   6400f9696aa5dbdb40a5f97c3c749a25
#
_cell.length_a   1.000
_cell.length_b   1.000
_cell.length_c   1.000
_cell.angle_alpha   90.00
_cell.angle_beta   90.00
_cell.angle_gamma   90.00
#
_symmetry.space_group_name_H-M   'P 1'
#
loop_
_entity.id
_entity.type
_entity.pdbx_description
1 polymer ?
#
loop_
_entity_poly.entity_id
_entity_poly.type
_entity_poly.pdbx_seq_one_letter_code
_entity_poly.pdbx_strand_id
1 'polypeptide(L)'
;QEFPFLDAPDARLLNDGYRLLQELGAVDGERRITRLGRQMASLPVDPRLARVLVEAGRTGCMDEALTIVSFLSIQDPRERPSDKTEAADERHAQFADERSDFVGVLNLWQASREPAAGGNRVLRHWCRGNFLSFLRMREWGDLREQLADLSRGLVREGANQQAAGTAALHQTLLTGFLGGIGVLDEARTYLGARDTRFVIAPGTPLQRRPPHWIVAASLVETHRLYARM
;
A
#
# COMPACT_ATOMS: atom_id res chain seq x y z
N GLN A 1 -24.45 -17.84 13.77
CA GLN A 1 -25.65 -17.06 13.35
C GLN A 1 -25.67 -17.04 11.83
N GLU A 2 -26.69 -17.63 11.24
CA GLU A 2 -26.94 -17.55 9.79
C GLU A 2 -27.45 -16.12 9.50
N PHE A 3 -26.61 -15.32 8.88
CA PHE A 3 -27.04 -14.02 8.36
C PHE A 3 -27.88 -14.29 7.09
N PRO A 4 -29.10 -13.72 6.96
CA PRO A 4 -29.95 -13.92 5.80
C PRO A 4 -29.46 -13.09 4.62
N PHE A 5 -28.47 -13.60 3.89
CA PHE A 5 -28.03 -12.98 2.65
C PHE A 5 -29.07 -13.20 1.55
N LEU A 6 -29.31 -12.20 0.72
CA LEU A 6 -30.16 -12.33 -0.48
C LEU A 6 -29.49 -13.31 -1.47
N ASP A 7 -28.18 -13.18 -1.65
CA ASP A 7 -27.30 -14.14 -2.35
C ASP A 7 -26.21 -14.59 -1.38
N ALA A 8 -26.20 -15.86 -1.01
CA ALA A 8 -25.19 -16.39 -0.11
C ALA A 8 -23.81 -16.34 -0.76
N PRO A 9 -22.77 -15.80 -0.08
CA PRO A 9 -21.42 -15.80 -0.61
C PRO A 9 -20.90 -17.23 -0.78
N ASP A 10 -20.08 -17.45 -1.82
CA ASP A 10 -19.43 -18.74 -2.07
C ASP A 10 -18.61 -19.17 -0.85
N ALA A 11 -18.83 -20.41 -0.39
CA ALA A 11 -18.12 -20.97 0.76
C ALA A 11 -16.59 -20.97 0.57
N ARG A 12 -16.10 -21.07 -0.66
CA ARG A 12 -14.67 -20.97 -0.98
C ARG A 12 -14.15 -19.58 -0.67
N LEU A 13 -14.83 -18.53 -1.14
CA LEU A 13 -14.47 -17.13 -0.88
C LEU A 13 -14.48 -16.80 0.61
N LEU A 14 -15.47 -17.31 1.35
CA LEU A 14 -15.52 -17.19 2.80
C LEU A 14 -14.31 -17.84 3.49
N ASN A 15 -13.96 -19.06 3.07
CA ASN A 15 -12.81 -19.76 3.64
C ASN A 15 -11.48 -19.05 3.31
N ASP A 16 -11.33 -18.52 2.10
CA ASP A 16 -10.14 -17.75 1.72
C ASP A 16 -10.05 -16.45 2.53
N GLY A 17 -11.18 -15.77 2.78
CA GLY A 17 -11.24 -14.63 3.68
C GLY A 17 -10.81 -14.97 5.12
N TYR A 18 -11.31 -16.08 5.68
CA TYR A 18 -10.89 -16.54 7.01
C TYR A 18 -9.41 -16.92 7.07
N ARG A 19 -8.87 -17.56 6.04
CA ARG A 19 -7.43 -17.86 5.94
C ARG A 19 -6.60 -16.59 5.96
N LEU A 20 -6.98 -15.59 5.17
CA LEU A 20 -6.32 -14.28 5.19
C LEU A 20 -6.38 -13.64 6.58
N LEU A 21 -7.55 -13.58 7.21
CA LEU A 21 -7.69 -13.00 8.54
C LEU A 21 -6.86 -13.76 9.60
N GLN A 22 -6.73 -15.07 9.48
CA GLN A 22 -5.89 -15.90 10.34
C GLN A 22 -4.41 -15.66 10.09
N GLU A 23 -3.98 -15.55 8.83
CA GLU A 23 -2.60 -15.20 8.43
C GLU A 23 -2.20 -13.83 9.00
N LEU A 24 -3.10 -12.85 8.96
CA LEU A 24 -2.89 -11.53 9.54
C LEU A 24 -2.99 -11.48 11.07
N GLY A 25 -3.38 -12.61 11.72
CA GLY A 25 -3.58 -12.70 13.16
C GLY A 25 -4.86 -12.01 13.65
N ALA A 26 -5.77 -11.64 12.76
CA ALA A 26 -7.03 -10.98 13.12
C ALA A 26 -8.04 -11.94 13.76
N VAL A 27 -7.98 -13.21 13.41
CA VAL A 27 -8.75 -14.31 14.05
C VAL A 27 -7.82 -15.43 14.47
N ASP A 28 -8.23 -16.19 15.49
CA ASP A 28 -7.52 -17.38 15.97
C ASP A 28 -7.92 -18.64 15.14
N GLY A 29 -7.36 -19.79 15.53
CA GLY A 29 -7.65 -21.09 14.87
C GLY A 29 -9.11 -21.53 14.96
N GLU A 30 -9.87 -20.99 15.90
CA GLU A 30 -11.32 -21.25 16.08
C GLU A 30 -12.17 -20.14 15.44
N ARG A 31 -11.59 -19.30 14.58
CA ARG A 31 -12.23 -18.16 13.89
C ARG A 31 -12.79 -17.09 14.84
N ARG A 32 -12.28 -16.99 16.06
CA ARG A 32 -12.68 -15.94 17.01
C ARG A 32 -11.78 -14.70 16.79
N ILE A 33 -12.38 -13.51 16.88
CA ILE A 33 -11.66 -12.26 16.70
C ILE A 33 -10.65 -12.04 17.85
N THR A 34 -9.39 -11.77 17.50
CA THR A 34 -8.31 -11.47 18.44
C THR A 34 -8.35 -10.00 18.90
N ARG A 35 -7.48 -9.61 19.84
CA ARG A 35 -7.28 -8.20 20.20
C ARG A 35 -6.79 -7.40 18.98
N LEU A 36 -5.85 -7.96 18.20
CA LEU A 36 -5.34 -7.37 16.98
C LEU A 36 -6.47 -7.21 15.95
N GLY A 37 -7.30 -8.25 15.76
CA GLY A 37 -8.45 -8.20 14.85
C GLY A 37 -9.46 -7.11 15.20
N ARG A 38 -9.71 -6.87 16.49
CA ARG A 38 -10.58 -5.75 16.93
C ARG A 38 -9.99 -4.39 16.57
N GLN A 39 -8.67 -4.20 16.72
CA GLN A 39 -7.99 -2.97 16.30
C GLN A 39 -8.05 -2.78 14.77
N MET A 40 -7.83 -3.86 14.00
CA MET A 40 -7.95 -3.81 12.54
C MET A 40 -9.38 -3.48 12.10
N ALA A 41 -10.39 -4.06 12.74
CA ALA A 41 -11.81 -3.86 12.40
C ALA A 41 -12.30 -2.42 12.63
N SER A 42 -11.59 -1.59 13.39
CA SER A 42 -11.92 -0.17 13.56
C SER A 42 -11.46 0.72 12.41
N LEU A 43 -10.69 0.18 11.47
CA LEU A 43 -10.11 0.92 10.35
C LEU A 43 -10.86 0.57 9.05
N PRO A 44 -11.43 1.55 8.32
CA PRO A 44 -12.23 1.33 7.11
C PRO A 44 -11.34 1.12 5.87
N VAL A 45 -10.41 0.18 5.94
CA VAL A 45 -9.49 -0.17 4.86
C VAL A 45 -9.37 -1.69 4.71
N ASP A 46 -8.76 -2.16 3.63
CA ASP A 46 -8.45 -3.58 3.44
C ASP A 46 -7.75 -4.16 4.68
N PRO A 47 -8.06 -5.39 5.12
CA PRO A 47 -7.47 -6.00 6.30
C PRO A 47 -5.93 -6.02 6.31
N ARG A 48 -5.28 -6.19 5.17
CA ARG A 48 -3.82 -6.13 5.06
C ARG A 48 -3.28 -4.75 5.41
N LEU A 49 -3.95 -3.71 4.90
CA LEU A 49 -3.62 -2.31 5.17
C LEU A 49 -3.90 -1.93 6.63
N ALA A 50 -5.00 -2.41 7.19
CA ALA A 50 -5.31 -2.25 8.61
C ALA A 50 -4.22 -2.90 9.49
N ARG A 51 -3.72 -4.10 9.11
CA ARG A 51 -2.62 -4.78 9.82
C ARG A 51 -1.35 -3.94 9.83
N VAL A 52 -1.01 -3.31 8.69
CA VAL A 52 0.13 -2.39 8.59
C VAL A 52 -0.01 -1.21 9.56
N LEU A 53 -1.18 -0.54 9.60
CA LEU A 53 -1.40 0.60 10.50
C LEU A 53 -1.31 0.21 11.98
N VAL A 54 -1.85 -0.95 12.37
CA VAL A 54 -1.73 -1.42 13.76
C VAL A 54 -0.26 -1.66 14.13
N GLU A 55 0.55 -2.22 13.23
CA GLU A 55 1.98 -2.40 13.48
C GLU A 55 2.74 -1.07 13.50
N ALA A 56 2.39 -0.14 12.60
CA ALA A 56 3.00 1.18 12.54
C ALA A 56 2.88 1.96 13.85
N GLY A 57 1.76 1.80 14.57
CA GLY A 57 1.58 2.37 15.91
C GLY A 57 2.55 1.79 16.95
N ARG A 58 3.14 0.62 16.71
CA ARG A 58 4.12 -0.04 17.59
C ARG A 58 5.56 0.27 17.22
N THR A 59 5.82 0.44 15.92
CA THR A 59 7.17 0.60 15.35
C THR A 59 7.59 2.05 15.17
N GLY A 60 6.67 3.01 15.39
CA GLY A 60 6.94 4.43 15.19
C GLY A 60 6.93 4.90 13.73
N CYS A 61 6.38 4.10 12.81
CA CYS A 61 6.29 4.41 11.38
C CYS A 61 4.90 4.94 10.97
N MET A 62 4.12 5.51 11.90
CA MET A 62 2.70 5.81 11.65
C MET A 62 2.51 6.82 10.52
N ASP A 63 3.33 7.86 10.45
CA ASP A 63 3.18 8.91 9.43
C ASP A 63 3.43 8.37 8.01
N GLU A 64 4.49 7.59 7.85
CA GLU A 64 4.85 6.92 6.60
C GLU A 64 3.81 5.86 6.22
N ALA A 65 3.37 5.05 7.19
CA ALA A 65 2.37 4.02 6.97
C ALA A 65 1.01 4.61 6.56
N LEU A 66 0.55 5.68 7.21
CA LEU A 66 -0.66 6.40 6.82
C LEU A 66 -0.59 6.90 5.39
N THR A 67 0.54 7.45 4.99
CA THR A 67 0.77 7.95 3.64
C THR A 67 0.69 6.82 2.60
N ILE A 68 1.35 5.69 2.86
CA ILE A 68 1.35 4.54 1.94
C ILE A 68 -0.01 3.84 1.92
N VAL A 69 -0.62 3.60 3.08
CA VAL A 69 -1.92 2.92 3.19
C VAL A 69 -3.02 3.72 2.50
N SER A 70 -3.09 5.02 2.70
CA SER A 70 -4.07 5.88 2.02
C SER A 70 -3.83 5.91 0.50
N PHE A 71 -2.57 5.92 0.03
CA PHE A 71 -2.25 5.79 -1.39
C PHE A 71 -2.74 4.46 -1.99
N LEU A 72 -2.47 3.34 -1.30
CA LEU A 72 -2.89 2.01 -1.76
C LEU A 72 -4.41 1.79 -1.72
N SER A 73 -5.14 2.64 -0.99
CA SER A 73 -6.60 2.57 -0.85
C SER A 73 -7.36 3.37 -1.90
N ILE A 74 -6.66 4.18 -2.72
CA ILE A 74 -7.24 4.97 -3.79
C ILE A 74 -6.75 4.50 -5.16
N GLN A 75 -7.33 5.04 -6.22
CA GLN A 75 -6.76 4.87 -7.55
C GLN A 75 -5.48 5.71 -7.67
N ASP A 76 -4.41 5.10 -8.23
CA ASP A 76 -3.12 5.79 -8.43
C ASP A 76 -3.31 7.18 -9.05
N PRO A 77 -2.83 8.25 -8.42
CA PRO A 77 -2.96 9.60 -8.95
C PRO A 77 -2.12 9.87 -10.19
N ARG A 78 -1.14 9.05 -10.50
CA ARG A 78 -0.27 9.21 -11.68
C ARG A 78 -1.04 8.90 -12.95
N GLU A 79 -1.03 9.83 -13.90
CA GLU A 79 -1.69 9.72 -15.20
C GLU A 79 -0.64 9.58 -16.31
N ARG A 80 -0.90 8.68 -17.25
CA ARG A 80 -0.03 8.42 -18.41
C ARG A 80 -0.84 8.54 -19.69
N PRO A 81 -1.13 9.77 -20.18
CA PRO A 81 -1.84 9.97 -21.42
C PRO A 81 -1.08 9.31 -22.59
N SER A 82 -1.79 8.64 -23.48
CA SER A 82 -1.18 7.86 -24.57
C SER A 82 -0.33 8.70 -25.54
N ASP A 83 -0.66 9.98 -25.69
CA ASP A 83 0.06 10.94 -26.51
C ASP A 83 1.26 11.61 -25.82
N LYS A 84 1.44 11.38 -24.48
CA LYS A 84 2.47 12.02 -23.65
C LYS A 84 3.11 11.07 -22.65
N THR A 85 3.14 9.80 -22.96
CA THR A 85 3.61 8.75 -22.00
C THR A 85 5.05 9.01 -21.56
N GLU A 86 5.96 9.34 -22.49
CA GLU A 86 7.38 9.60 -22.16
C GLU A 86 7.55 10.82 -21.25
N ALA A 87 6.84 11.91 -21.55
CA ALA A 87 6.88 13.11 -20.72
C ALA A 87 6.30 12.87 -19.32
N ALA A 88 5.24 12.05 -19.22
CA ALA A 88 4.68 11.65 -17.93
C ALA A 88 5.66 10.79 -17.15
N ASP A 89 6.31 9.83 -17.78
CA ASP A 89 7.29 8.95 -17.15
C ASP A 89 8.51 9.74 -16.65
N GLU A 90 9.00 10.71 -17.42
CA GLU A 90 10.08 11.61 -17.00
C GLU A 90 9.67 12.42 -15.76
N ARG A 91 8.44 12.95 -15.73
CA ARG A 91 7.95 13.68 -14.57
C ARG A 91 7.74 12.80 -13.35
N HIS A 92 7.27 11.57 -13.52
CA HIS A 92 7.09 10.65 -12.40
C HIS A 92 8.44 10.12 -11.86
N ALA A 93 9.46 9.99 -12.71
CA ALA A 93 10.78 9.52 -12.32
C ALA A 93 11.45 10.39 -11.24
N GLN A 94 11.13 11.68 -11.14
CA GLN A 94 11.68 12.57 -10.10
C GLN A 94 11.25 12.17 -8.68
N PHE A 95 10.14 11.43 -8.52
CA PHE A 95 9.65 10.93 -7.24
C PHE A 95 10.08 9.50 -6.97
N ALA A 96 10.60 8.80 -7.97
CA ALA A 96 10.95 7.38 -7.86
C ALA A 96 12.13 7.16 -6.90
N ASP A 97 12.16 6.00 -6.26
CA ASP A 97 13.30 5.49 -5.52
C ASP A 97 13.80 4.21 -6.18
N GLU A 98 15.13 4.03 -6.27
CA GLU A 98 15.72 2.88 -6.97
C GLU A 98 15.50 1.54 -6.28
N ARG A 99 15.14 1.55 -5.00
CA ARG A 99 15.02 0.36 -4.14
C ARG A 99 13.62 0.06 -3.67
N SER A 100 12.71 1.06 -3.73
CA SER A 100 11.38 0.90 -3.15
C SER A 100 10.35 1.83 -3.77
N ASP A 101 9.35 1.26 -4.39
CA ASP A 101 8.19 2.03 -4.87
C ASP A 101 7.43 2.67 -3.72
N PHE A 102 7.44 2.07 -2.51
CA PHE A 102 6.85 2.68 -1.31
C PHE A 102 7.55 3.98 -0.91
N VAL A 103 8.89 4.01 -1.00
CA VAL A 103 9.66 5.25 -0.78
C VAL A 103 9.34 6.26 -1.87
N GLY A 104 9.15 5.84 -3.11
CA GLY A 104 8.69 6.69 -4.21
C GLY A 104 7.34 7.37 -3.92
N VAL A 105 6.41 6.66 -3.27
CA VAL A 105 5.14 7.25 -2.81
C VAL A 105 5.36 8.30 -1.73
N LEU A 106 6.24 8.06 -0.78
CA LEU A 106 6.59 9.05 0.25
C LEU A 106 7.22 10.30 -0.37
N ASN A 107 8.09 10.14 -1.37
CA ASN A 107 8.69 11.26 -2.09
C ASN A 107 7.63 12.10 -2.81
N LEU A 108 6.68 11.45 -3.51
CA LEU A 108 5.55 12.12 -4.16
C LEU A 108 4.70 12.89 -3.15
N TRP A 109 4.38 12.27 -2.01
CA TRP A 109 3.63 12.89 -0.94
C TRP A 109 4.36 14.15 -0.41
N GLN A 110 5.64 14.02 -0.08
CA GLN A 110 6.45 15.11 0.43
C GLN A 110 6.51 16.29 -0.57
N ALA A 111 6.69 16.00 -1.87
CA ALA A 111 6.71 17.02 -2.92
C ALA A 111 5.37 17.72 -3.10
N SER A 112 4.26 17.06 -2.77
CA SER A 112 2.91 17.62 -2.88
C SER A 112 2.52 18.56 -1.74
N ARG A 113 3.24 18.54 -0.60
CA ARG A 113 2.85 19.28 0.62
C ARG A 113 2.85 20.78 0.45
N GLU A 114 3.89 21.34 -0.15
CA GLU A 114 3.98 22.79 -0.40
C GLU A 114 2.90 23.27 -1.37
N PRO A 115 2.71 22.63 -2.56
CA PRO A 115 1.59 22.93 -3.45
C PRO A 115 0.22 22.82 -2.78
N ALA A 116 0.00 21.82 -1.92
CA ALA A 116 -1.24 21.64 -1.20
C ALA A 116 -1.49 22.75 -0.18
N ALA A 117 -0.47 23.18 0.56
CA ALA A 117 -0.53 24.32 1.48
C ALA A 117 -0.88 25.64 0.77
N GLY A 118 -0.48 25.78 -0.51
CA GLY A 118 -0.85 26.91 -1.37
C GLY A 118 -2.31 26.92 -1.84
N GLY A 119 -3.09 25.91 -1.46
CA GLY A 119 -4.50 25.76 -1.76
C GLY A 119 -4.80 25.08 -3.10
N ASN A 120 -6.07 24.82 -3.34
CA ASN A 120 -6.55 24.01 -4.46
C ASN A 120 -6.09 24.49 -5.86
N ARG A 121 -5.94 25.81 -6.06
CA ARG A 121 -5.47 26.36 -7.34
C ARG A 121 -4.01 26.01 -7.60
N VAL A 122 -3.17 26.16 -6.57
CA VAL A 122 -1.74 25.86 -6.66
C VAL A 122 -1.52 24.37 -6.84
N LEU A 123 -2.19 23.54 -6.03
CA LEU A 123 -2.13 22.08 -6.15
C LEU A 123 -2.59 21.60 -7.54
N ARG A 124 -3.70 22.14 -8.07
CA ARG A 124 -4.17 21.78 -9.42
C ARG A 124 -3.16 22.13 -10.52
N HIS A 125 -2.52 23.28 -10.41
CA HIS A 125 -1.49 23.68 -11.36
C HIS A 125 -0.28 22.76 -11.30
N TRP A 126 0.18 22.45 -10.09
CA TRP A 126 1.28 21.52 -9.84
C TRP A 126 0.97 20.10 -10.34
N CYS A 127 -0.21 19.58 -10.06
CA CYS A 127 -0.66 18.27 -10.55
C CYS A 127 -0.61 18.20 -12.08
N ARG A 128 -1.15 19.23 -12.77
CA ARG A 128 -1.12 19.28 -14.24
C ARG A 128 0.30 19.24 -14.80
N GLY A 129 1.24 19.97 -14.18
CA GLY A 129 2.65 20.00 -14.60
C GLY A 129 3.39 18.67 -14.36
N ASN A 130 2.87 17.80 -13.49
CA ASN A 130 3.46 16.52 -13.13
C ASN A 130 2.65 15.32 -13.59
N PHE A 131 1.67 15.48 -14.48
CA PHE A 131 0.77 14.42 -14.95
C PHE A 131 0.12 13.65 -13.79
N LEU A 132 -0.46 14.40 -12.84
CA LEU A 132 -1.16 13.86 -11.69
C LEU A 132 -2.63 14.28 -11.71
N SER A 133 -3.51 13.38 -11.31
CA SER A 133 -4.93 13.67 -11.09
C SER A 133 -5.12 14.51 -9.84
N PHE A 134 -5.57 15.75 -10.00
CA PHE A 134 -5.87 16.63 -8.88
C PHE A 134 -6.92 16.04 -7.92
N LEU A 135 -7.95 15.38 -8.46
CA LEU A 135 -9.00 14.79 -7.65
C LEU A 135 -8.45 13.65 -6.78
N ARG A 136 -7.66 12.76 -7.35
CA ARG A 136 -7.05 11.65 -6.61
C ARG A 136 -5.99 12.12 -5.61
N MET A 137 -5.25 13.18 -5.93
CA MET A 137 -4.31 13.78 -4.96
C MET A 137 -5.06 14.38 -3.75
N ARG A 138 -6.23 14.97 -3.96
CA ARG A 138 -7.09 15.42 -2.87
C ARG A 138 -7.68 14.26 -2.08
N GLU A 139 -8.25 13.27 -2.77
CA GLU A 139 -8.76 12.04 -2.16
C GLU A 139 -7.70 11.36 -1.28
N TRP A 140 -6.45 11.31 -1.75
CA TRP A 140 -5.32 10.82 -0.96
C TRP A 140 -5.12 11.60 0.33
N GLY A 141 -5.12 12.92 0.25
CA GLY A 141 -4.99 13.80 1.42
C GLY A 141 -6.13 13.61 2.42
N ASP A 142 -7.36 13.65 1.92
CA ASP A 142 -8.57 13.53 2.73
C ASP A 142 -8.64 12.16 3.44
N LEU A 143 -8.34 11.06 2.72
CA LEU A 143 -8.30 9.72 3.30
C LEU A 143 -7.19 9.56 4.33
N ARG A 144 -5.99 10.11 4.05
CA ARG A 144 -4.87 10.07 4.99
C ARG A 144 -5.22 10.76 6.32
N GLU A 145 -5.86 11.92 6.26
CA GLU A 145 -6.31 12.65 7.45
C GLU A 145 -7.37 11.85 8.23
N GLN A 146 -8.36 11.29 7.54
CA GLN A 146 -9.36 10.43 8.16
C GLN A 146 -8.73 9.22 8.86
N LEU A 147 -7.80 8.54 8.20
CA LEU A 147 -7.11 7.39 8.79
C LEU A 147 -6.21 7.80 9.96
N ALA A 148 -5.58 8.98 9.93
CA ALA A 148 -4.80 9.51 11.03
C ALA A 148 -5.66 9.70 12.27
N ASP A 149 -6.85 10.27 12.12
CA ASP A 149 -7.80 10.46 13.22
C ASP A 149 -8.24 9.14 13.85
N LEU A 150 -8.59 8.16 13.03
CA LEU A 150 -9.00 6.83 13.48
C LEU A 150 -7.85 6.04 14.13
N SER A 151 -6.60 6.32 13.74
CA SER A 151 -5.41 5.62 14.24
C SER A 151 -4.82 6.23 15.51
N ARG A 152 -5.35 7.33 16.05
CA ARG A 152 -4.79 7.98 17.26
C ARG A 152 -4.64 7.04 18.45
N GLY A 153 -5.60 6.15 18.65
CA GLY A 153 -5.58 5.15 19.73
C GLY A 153 -4.61 3.98 19.53
N LEU A 154 -3.99 3.88 18.35
CA LEU A 154 -3.01 2.82 18.03
C LEU A 154 -1.58 3.22 18.35
N VAL A 155 -1.30 4.53 18.42
CA VAL A 155 0.06 5.05 18.62
C VAL A 155 0.46 4.90 20.08
N ARG A 156 1.61 4.27 20.34
CA ARG A 156 2.20 4.23 21.68
C ARG A 156 2.79 5.59 22.06
N GLU A 157 2.70 5.95 23.33
CA GLU A 157 3.38 7.13 23.87
C GLU A 157 4.88 7.09 23.56
N GLY A 158 5.40 8.17 22.96
CA GLY A 158 6.80 8.27 22.54
C GLY A 158 7.14 7.65 21.19
N ALA A 159 6.23 6.93 20.54
CA ALA A 159 6.39 6.52 19.15
C ALA A 159 6.20 7.75 18.23
N ASN A 160 6.91 7.80 17.09
CA ASN A 160 6.85 8.88 16.09
C ASN A 160 7.59 10.20 16.44
N GLN A 161 8.55 10.19 17.35
CA GLN A 161 9.37 11.37 17.62
C GLN A 161 10.44 11.64 16.54
N GLN A 162 10.73 10.66 15.69
CA GLN A 162 11.68 10.77 14.57
C GLN A 162 11.13 9.99 13.38
N ALA A 163 11.44 10.45 12.16
CA ALA A 163 11.12 9.72 10.94
C ALA A 163 11.68 8.29 11.01
N ALA A 164 10.85 7.32 10.68
CA ALA A 164 11.27 5.92 10.72
C ALA A 164 12.30 5.65 9.61
N GLY A 165 13.33 4.89 9.94
CA GLY A 165 14.26 4.41 8.92
C GLY A 165 13.57 3.48 7.92
N THR A 166 14.04 3.50 6.66
CA THR A 166 13.48 2.69 5.56
C THR A 166 13.33 1.19 5.92
N ALA A 167 14.27 0.64 6.68
CA ALA A 167 14.21 -0.76 7.12
C ALA A 167 13.03 -1.03 8.06
N ALA A 168 12.80 -0.16 9.05
CA ALA A 168 11.69 -0.28 9.98
C ALA A 168 10.33 -0.12 9.26
N LEU A 169 10.26 0.80 8.29
CA LEU A 169 9.09 0.95 7.44
C LEU A 169 8.79 -0.32 6.64
N HIS A 170 9.79 -0.89 5.95
CA HIS A 170 9.58 -2.12 5.17
C HIS A 170 9.21 -3.31 6.05
N GLN A 171 9.77 -3.45 7.25
CA GLN A 171 9.36 -4.48 8.21
C GLN A 171 7.91 -4.28 8.65
N THR A 172 7.48 -3.04 8.84
CA THR A 172 6.09 -2.71 9.17
C THR A 172 5.14 -3.08 8.03
N LEU A 173 5.45 -2.68 6.79
CA LEU A 173 4.68 -3.01 5.59
C LEU A 173 4.58 -4.52 5.39
N LEU A 174 5.66 -5.25 5.62
CA LEU A 174 5.71 -6.70 5.48
C LEU A 174 4.61 -7.41 6.28
N THR A 175 4.22 -6.89 7.44
CA THR A 175 3.18 -7.51 8.27
C THR A 175 1.81 -7.62 7.61
N GLY A 176 1.52 -6.76 6.64
CA GLY A 176 0.30 -6.83 5.82
C GLY A 176 0.49 -7.57 4.50
N PHE A 177 1.72 -7.71 4.02
CA PHE A 177 1.99 -8.20 2.66
C PHE A 177 2.79 -9.51 2.63
N LEU A 178 2.64 -10.37 3.64
CA LEU A 178 3.34 -11.66 3.74
C LEU A 178 3.14 -12.54 2.50
N GLY A 179 1.92 -12.57 1.96
CA GLY A 179 1.62 -13.31 0.74
C GLY A 179 2.23 -12.73 -0.55
N GLY A 180 2.78 -11.51 -0.49
CA GLY A 180 3.44 -10.82 -1.61
C GLY A 180 4.98 -10.97 -1.63
N ILE A 181 5.56 -11.78 -0.72
CA ILE A 181 6.99 -12.04 -0.71
C ILE A 181 7.37 -12.92 -1.90
N GLY A 182 8.44 -12.56 -2.59
CA GLY A 182 9.02 -13.38 -3.65
C GLY A 182 10.54 -13.35 -3.63
N VAL A 183 11.13 -14.46 -4.05
CA VAL A 183 12.57 -14.60 -4.28
C VAL A 183 12.84 -14.65 -5.77
N LEU A 184 13.86 -13.93 -6.22
CA LEU A 184 14.26 -13.92 -7.62
C LEU A 184 14.73 -15.32 -8.03
N ASP A 185 14.04 -15.87 -9.01
CA ASP A 185 14.35 -17.11 -9.70
C ASP A 185 15.02 -16.80 -11.06
N GLU A 186 15.20 -17.78 -11.88
CA GLU A 186 15.74 -17.61 -13.23
C GLU A 186 14.87 -16.70 -14.09
N ALA A 187 15.48 -16.07 -15.12
CA ALA A 187 14.78 -15.25 -16.12
C ALA A 187 13.94 -14.05 -15.58
N ARG A 188 14.38 -13.41 -14.49
CA ARG A 188 13.69 -12.25 -13.89
C ARG A 188 12.27 -12.54 -13.42
N THR A 189 11.97 -13.77 -13.10
CA THR A 189 10.73 -14.22 -12.49
C THR A 189 10.95 -14.38 -11.00
N TYR A 190 9.93 -14.07 -10.21
CA TYR A 190 9.94 -14.27 -8.76
C TYR A 190 9.10 -15.48 -8.40
N LEU A 191 9.64 -16.30 -7.52
CA LEU A 191 8.92 -17.38 -6.89
C LEU A 191 8.37 -16.90 -5.54
N GLY A 192 7.05 -16.83 -5.44
CA GLY A 192 6.31 -16.44 -4.25
C GLY A 192 5.74 -17.62 -3.48
N ALA A 193 4.87 -17.32 -2.54
CA ALA A 193 4.18 -18.33 -1.75
C ALA A 193 3.33 -19.27 -2.64
N ARG A 194 3.23 -20.55 -2.26
CA ARG A 194 2.44 -21.58 -2.96
C ARG A 194 2.85 -21.77 -4.42
N ASP A 195 4.16 -21.68 -4.71
CA ASP A 195 4.74 -21.80 -6.05
C ASP A 195 4.20 -20.77 -7.07
N THR A 196 3.66 -19.66 -6.57
CA THR A 196 3.17 -18.56 -7.42
C THR A 196 4.34 -17.88 -8.11
N ARG A 197 4.32 -17.83 -9.45
CA ARG A 197 5.33 -17.14 -10.23
C ARG A 197 4.80 -15.81 -10.73
N PHE A 198 5.57 -14.75 -10.50
CA PHE A 198 5.21 -13.40 -10.91
C PHE A 198 6.42 -12.60 -11.39
N VAL A 199 6.16 -11.49 -12.07
CA VAL A 199 7.19 -10.55 -12.54
C VAL A 199 6.90 -9.16 -12.00
N ILE A 200 7.91 -8.31 -11.91
CA ILE A 200 7.74 -6.91 -11.52
C ILE A 200 6.94 -6.18 -12.61
N ALA A 201 5.92 -5.41 -12.21
CA ALA A 201 5.13 -4.61 -13.13
C ALA A 201 6.00 -3.60 -13.91
N PRO A 202 5.67 -3.29 -15.18
CA PRO A 202 6.38 -2.28 -15.93
C PRO A 202 6.24 -0.88 -15.30
N GLY A 203 7.29 -0.06 -15.46
CA GLY A 203 7.29 1.33 -15.02
C GLY A 203 7.90 1.60 -13.64
N THR A 204 8.37 0.57 -12.93
CA THR A 204 9.14 0.73 -11.70
C THR A 204 10.65 0.66 -11.95
N PRO A 205 11.48 1.46 -11.24
CA PRO A 205 12.93 1.36 -11.28
C PRO A 205 13.48 -0.02 -10.94
N LEU A 206 12.77 -0.79 -10.11
CA LEU A 206 13.13 -2.15 -9.69
C LEU A 206 13.28 -3.13 -10.87
N GLN A 207 12.65 -2.86 -12.02
CA GLN A 207 12.85 -3.67 -13.22
C GLN A 207 14.27 -3.60 -13.79
N ARG A 208 14.95 -2.46 -13.61
CA ARG A 208 16.32 -2.27 -14.12
C ARG A 208 17.33 -3.08 -13.34
N ARG A 209 17.13 -3.17 -12.01
CA ARG A 209 17.97 -3.94 -11.08
C ARG A 209 17.07 -4.76 -10.15
N PRO A 210 16.56 -5.92 -10.61
CA PRO A 210 15.69 -6.75 -9.81
C PRO A 210 16.37 -7.16 -8.51
N PRO A 211 15.79 -6.87 -7.33
CA PRO A 211 16.35 -7.29 -6.05
C PRO A 211 16.20 -8.82 -5.88
N HIS A 212 17.05 -9.45 -5.08
CA HIS A 212 16.94 -10.89 -4.80
C HIS A 212 15.63 -11.24 -4.06
N TRP A 213 15.20 -10.38 -3.15
CA TRP A 213 13.91 -10.49 -2.46
C TRP A 213 13.05 -9.27 -2.76
N ILE A 214 11.75 -9.50 -2.92
CA ILE A 214 10.76 -8.45 -3.14
C ILE A 214 9.54 -8.68 -2.26
N VAL A 215 8.87 -7.58 -1.90
CA VAL A 215 7.54 -7.57 -1.29
C VAL A 215 6.61 -6.77 -2.19
N ALA A 216 5.55 -7.41 -2.68
CA ALA A 216 4.51 -6.77 -3.47
C ALA A 216 3.28 -6.50 -2.58
N ALA A 217 2.68 -5.32 -2.71
CA ALA A 217 1.42 -5.01 -2.04
C ALA A 217 0.24 -5.74 -2.71
N SER A 218 0.31 -5.96 -4.02
CA SER A 218 -0.69 -6.71 -4.77
C SER A 218 -0.07 -7.49 -5.93
N LEU A 219 -0.73 -8.59 -6.29
CA LEU A 219 -0.45 -9.35 -7.51
C LEU A 219 -1.66 -9.17 -8.44
N VAL A 220 -1.41 -8.68 -9.65
CA VAL A 220 -2.45 -8.41 -10.66
C VAL A 220 -2.25 -9.34 -11.84
N GLU A 221 -3.26 -10.14 -12.13
CA GLU A 221 -3.27 -11.05 -13.26
C GLU A 221 -3.78 -10.35 -14.52
N THR A 222 -2.99 -10.43 -15.59
CA THR A 222 -3.39 -10.07 -16.95
C THR A 222 -3.03 -11.23 -17.87
N HIS A 223 -2.08 -11.09 -18.80
CA HIS A 223 -1.46 -12.22 -19.53
C HIS A 223 -0.37 -12.92 -18.69
N ARG A 224 0.11 -12.27 -17.65
CA ARG A 224 1.01 -12.77 -16.60
C ARG A 224 0.59 -12.19 -15.27
N LEU A 225 1.13 -12.74 -14.19
CA LEU A 225 0.95 -12.20 -12.86
C LEU A 225 2.02 -11.13 -12.59
N TYR A 226 1.59 -9.92 -12.31
CA TYR A 226 2.45 -8.77 -12.06
C TYR A 226 2.42 -8.36 -10.60
N ALA A 227 3.61 -8.24 -10.00
CA ALA A 227 3.78 -7.60 -8.72
C ALA A 227 3.65 -6.08 -8.86
N ARG A 228 2.77 -5.48 -8.09
CA ARG A 228 2.65 -4.05 -7.88
C ARG A 228 2.93 -3.71 -6.43
N MET A 229 3.41 -2.50 -6.25
CA MET A 229 3.49 -1.91 -4.93
C MET A 229 2.16 -2.04 -4.23
#